data_446621fb896f59b70b1125dc8ef5c306
#
_entry.id   446621fb896f59b70b1125dc8ef5c306
#
_cell.length_a   1.000
_cell.length_b   1.000
_cell.length_c   1.000
_cell.angle_alpha   90.00
_cell.angle_beta   90.00
_cell.angle_gamma   90.00
#
_symmetry.space_group_name_H-M   'P 1'
#
loop_
_entity.id
_entity.type
_entity.pdbx_description
1 polymer ?
#
loop_
_entity_poly.entity_id
_entity_poly.type
_entity_poly.pdbx_seq_one_letter_code
_entity_poly.pdbx_strand_id
1 'polypeptide(L)'
;PVGANIREYLDLDDTLFALKSTPNRADCLSVKGIAREVSALTQCAFTPVEIQTASIGSEKKQAVRIDAPADCGRFISRVIENVNAKAATPDWMKQRLERSGIRSISALVDIGNYVMLEIGQPMHVFDADKLSGSLIVRRAQNGETLACLNEKMVTLADNTLVVADEKGVLSLAGLMGGEASAVSDETQNIV
;
A
#
# COMPACT_ATOMS: atom_id res chain seq x y z
N PRO A 1 17.27 -14.28 -25.97
CA PRO A 1 17.72 -15.02 -27.17
C PRO A 1 19.15 -15.53 -26.97
N VAL A 2 19.48 -16.69 -27.56
CA VAL A 2 20.84 -17.22 -27.47
C VAL A 2 21.81 -16.23 -28.13
N GLY A 3 22.89 -15.83 -27.41
CA GLY A 3 23.87 -14.85 -27.88
C GLY A 3 23.57 -13.39 -27.53
N ALA A 4 22.44 -13.09 -26.92
CA ALA A 4 22.18 -11.75 -26.39
C ALA A 4 22.97 -11.49 -25.11
N ASN A 5 23.37 -10.24 -24.89
CA ASN A 5 23.99 -9.81 -23.65
C ASN A 5 22.99 -9.89 -22.50
N ILE A 6 23.25 -10.73 -21.50
CA ILE A 6 22.34 -10.94 -20.36
C ILE A 6 22.12 -9.65 -19.55
N ARG A 7 23.12 -8.78 -19.44
CA ARG A 7 23.01 -7.51 -18.71
C ARG A 7 22.01 -6.56 -19.38
N GLU A 8 22.10 -6.44 -20.69
CA GLU A 8 21.17 -5.63 -21.49
C GLU A 8 19.77 -6.25 -21.50
N TYR A 9 19.69 -7.58 -21.69
CA TYR A 9 18.41 -8.29 -21.75
C TYR A 9 17.61 -8.20 -20.45
N LEU A 10 18.28 -8.26 -19.29
CA LEU A 10 17.68 -8.16 -17.96
C LEU A 10 17.74 -6.75 -17.37
N ASP A 11 18.23 -5.76 -18.12
CA ASP A 11 18.41 -4.38 -17.65
C ASP A 11 19.15 -4.32 -16.29
N LEU A 12 20.33 -4.95 -16.24
CA LEU A 12 21.11 -5.09 -15.00
C LEU A 12 22.07 -3.92 -14.71
N ASP A 13 22.15 -2.94 -15.62
CA ASP A 13 23.01 -1.78 -15.42
C ASP A 13 22.32 -0.70 -14.57
N ASP A 14 22.29 -0.96 -13.28
CA ASP A 14 21.68 -0.11 -12.26
C ASP A 14 22.58 0.00 -11.03
N THR A 15 22.34 1.01 -10.20
CA THR A 15 23.05 1.22 -8.94
C THR A 15 22.06 1.20 -7.77
N LEU A 16 22.17 0.18 -6.94
CA LEU A 16 21.33 -0.01 -5.76
C LEU A 16 22.06 0.48 -4.51
N PHE A 17 21.42 1.37 -3.76
CA PHE A 17 21.92 1.85 -2.48
C PHE A 17 21.15 1.18 -1.34
N ALA A 18 21.83 0.35 -0.54
CA ALA A 18 21.28 -0.15 0.70
C ALA A 18 21.48 0.88 1.81
N LEU A 19 20.40 1.50 2.25
CA LEU A 19 20.41 2.53 3.28
C LEU A 19 19.92 1.96 4.61
N LYS A 20 20.60 2.31 5.70
CA LYS A 20 20.19 1.96 7.06
C LYS A 20 19.93 3.24 7.84
N SER A 21 18.66 3.57 8.03
CA SER A 21 18.25 4.67 8.89
C SER A 21 18.14 4.23 10.35
N THR A 22 18.33 5.17 11.27
CA THR A 22 18.05 4.95 12.70
C THR A 22 16.53 4.87 12.95
N PRO A 23 16.05 4.20 14.01
CA PRO A 23 14.62 4.03 14.28
C PRO A 23 13.81 5.33 14.41
N ASN A 24 14.47 6.43 14.77
CA ASN A 24 13.84 7.75 14.89
C ASN A 24 13.72 8.51 13.56
N ARG A 25 14.16 7.93 12.44
CA ARG A 25 14.15 8.54 11.10
C ARG A 25 13.22 7.79 10.13
N ALA A 26 12.01 7.50 10.60
CA ALA A 26 10.97 6.88 9.74
C ALA A 26 10.61 7.73 8.51
N ASP A 27 10.84 9.05 8.57
CA ASP A 27 10.71 9.97 7.44
C ASP A 27 11.65 9.65 6.27
N CYS A 28 12.75 8.93 6.52
CA CYS A 28 13.71 8.48 5.51
C CYS A 28 13.38 7.10 4.89
N LEU A 29 12.24 6.50 5.22
CA LEU A 29 11.82 5.21 4.66
C LEU A 29 11.13 5.33 3.29
N SER A 30 11.50 6.35 2.50
CA SER A 30 11.00 6.55 1.13
C SER A 30 12.02 7.32 0.29
N VAL A 31 11.91 7.20 -1.03
CA VAL A 31 12.75 7.97 -1.97
C VAL A 31 12.63 9.48 -1.70
N LYS A 32 11.40 9.96 -1.48
CA LYS A 32 11.14 11.36 -1.14
C LYS A 32 11.80 11.79 0.17
N GLY A 33 11.75 10.92 1.19
CA GLY A 33 12.40 11.19 2.48
C GLY A 33 13.91 11.29 2.35
N ILE A 34 14.53 10.34 1.65
CA ILE A 34 15.96 10.36 1.35
C ILE A 34 16.35 11.58 0.51
N ALA A 35 15.57 11.93 -0.51
CA ALA A 35 15.83 13.10 -1.33
C ALA A 35 15.85 14.41 -0.51
N ARG A 36 14.94 14.55 0.46
CA ARG A 36 14.93 15.68 1.40
C ARG A 36 16.18 15.71 2.27
N GLU A 37 16.61 14.56 2.76
CA GLU A 37 17.82 14.45 3.59
C GLU A 37 19.07 14.79 2.79
N VAL A 38 19.20 14.26 1.57
CA VAL A 38 20.29 14.61 0.67
C VAL A 38 20.31 16.11 0.39
N SER A 39 19.16 16.70 0.08
CA SER A 39 19.02 18.13 -0.14
C SER A 39 19.49 18.95 1.08
N ALA A 40 19.06 18.55 2.27
CA ALA A 40 19.45 19.24 3.51
C ALA A 40 20.96 19.15 3.80
N LEU A 41 21.56 17.99 3.57
CA LEU A 41 22.98 17.76 3.84
C LEU A 41 23.91 18.38 2.79
N THR A 42 23.51 18.37 1.53
CA THR A 42 24.34 18.82 0.41
C THR A 42 24.04 20.22 -0.08
N GLN A 43 22.96 20.82 0.41
CA GLN A 43 22.42 22.12 -0.05
C GLN A 43 22.01 22.10 -1.55
N CYS A 44 21.79 20.92 -2.13
CA CYS A 44 21.24 20.79 -3.47
C CYS A 44 19.73 21.07 -3.45
N ALA A 45 19.21 21.59 -4.55
CA ALA A 45 17.78 21.83 -4.69
C ALA A 45 16.97 20.52 -4.59
N PHE A 46 15.89 20.53 -3.81
CA PHE A 46 14.92 19.45 -3.77
C PHE A 46 13.84 19.68 -4.83
N THR A 47 13.71 18.76 -5.76
CA THR A 47 12.63 18.78 -6.77
C THR A 47 11.57 17.75 -6.37
N PRO A 48 10.40 18.19 -5.90
CA PRO A 48 9.31 17.26 -5.55
C PRO A 48 8.75 16.57 -6.79
N VAL A 49 8.22 15.37 -6.59
CA VAL A 49 7.43 14.70 -7.65
C VAL A 49 6.19 15.53 -7.92
N GLU A 50 5.96 15.86 -9.18
CA GLU A 50 4.74 16.53 -9.63
C GLU A 50 3.58 15.53 -9.65
N ILE A 51 2.57 15.77 -8.82
CA ILE A 51 1.39 14.92 -8.72
C ILE A 51 0.26 15.56 -9.52
N GLN A 52 -0.12 14.89 -10.61
CA GLN A 52 -1.28 15.29 -11.39
C GLN A 52 -2.56 14.74 -10.74
N THR A 53 -3.56 15.59 -10.60
CA THR A 53 -4.87 15.17 -10.07
C THR A 53 -5.61 14.35 -11.13
N ALA A 54 -5.97 13.13 -10.78
CA ALA A 54 -6.83 12.31 -11.63
C ALA A 54 -8.24 12.91 -11.72
N SER A 55 -8.85 12.85 -12.90
CA SER A 55 -10.25 13.24 -13.08
C SER A 55 -11.19 12.36 -12.27
N ILE A 56 -12.25 12.95 -11.73
CA ILE A 56 -13.29 12.22 -11.01
C ILE A 56 -14.23 11.59 -12.05
N GLY A 57 -14.26 10.26 -12.08
CA GLY A 57 -15.12 9.49 -13.00
C GLY A 57 -16.34 8.86 -12.32
N SER A 58 -16.43 8.93 -10.98
CA SER A 58 -17.53 8.37 -10.21
C SER A 58 -17.83 9.21 -8.98
N GLU A 59 -19.10 9.32 -8.63
CA GLU A 59 -19.56 9.98 -7.40
C GLU A 59 -19.68 9.03 -6.21
N LYS A 60 -19.35 7.74 -6.40
CA LYS A 60 -19.39 6.75 -5.31
C LYS A 60 -18.39 7.08 -4.22
N LYS A 61 -18.83 6.93 -2.99
CA LYS A 61 -18.03 7.18 -1.79
C LYS A 61 -18.15 5.98 -0.85
N GLN A 62 -17.03 5.58 -0.28
CA GLN A 62 -17.02 4.65 0.82
C GLN A 62 -17.13 5.44 2.12
N ALA A 63 -18.16 5.18 2.90
CA ALA A 63 -18.30 5.79 4.21
C ALA A 63 -17.19 5.30 5.15
N VAL A 64 -16.64 6.21 5.94
CA VAL A 64 -15.60 5.92 6.93
C VAL A 64 -16.02 6.46 8.29
N ARG A 65 -15.82 5.66 9.33
CA ARG A 65 -15.98 6.06 10.73
C ARG A 65 -14.70 5.76 11.51
N ILE A 66 -14.28 6.67 12.35
CA ILE A 66 -13.13 6.50 13.23
C ILE A 66 -13.63 6.46 14.66
N ASP A 67 -13.63 5.26 15.26
CA ASP A 67 -14.05 5.03 16.65
C ASP A 67 -12.85 5.06 17.63
N ALA A 68 -11.62 5.09 17.10
CA ALA A 68 -10.38 5.22 17.87
C ALA A 68 -9.57 6.46 17.44
N PRO A 69 -10.07 7.68 17.66
CA PRO A 69 -9.42 8.90 17.14
C PRO A 69 -8.07 9.21 17.78
N ALA A 70 -7.78 8.67 18.97
CA ALA A 70 -6.47 8.79 19.61
C ALA A 70 -5.40 7.97 18.89
N ASP A 71 -5.78 6.87 18.23
CA ASP A 71 -4.86 5.96 17.54
C ASP A 71 -4.83 6.26 16.03
N CYS A 72 -5.92 6.77 15.47
CA CYS A 72 -6.04 7.14 14.06
C CYS A 72 -6.69 8.52 13.93
N GLY A 73 -5.90 9.56 13.78
CA GLY A 73 -6.39 10.93 13.64
C GLY A 73 -7.03 11.23 12.28
N ARG A 74 -6.76 10.43 11.25
CA ARG A 74 -7.28 10.61 9.90
C ARG A 74 -7.24 9.32 9.10
N PHE A 75 -8.33 9.00 8.43
CA PHE A 75 -8.43 7.91 7.47
C PHE A 75 -9.07 8.42 6.19
N ILE A 76 -8.49 8.13 5.04
CA ILE A 76 -8.98 8.57 3.73
C ILE A 76 -9.21 7.34 2.88
N SER A 77 -10.36 7.27 2.21
CA SER A 77 -10.68 6.25 1.23
C SER A 77 -11.09 6.87 -0.10
N ARG A 78 -10.92 6.11 -1.16
CA ARG A 78 -11.39 6.45 -2.50
C ARG A 78 -11.93 5.21 -3.17
N VAL A 79 -13.10 5.32 -3.78
CA VAL A 79 -13.68 4.26 -4.62
C VAL A 79 -13.14 4.41 -6.04
N ILE A 80 -12.73 3.30 -6.64
CA ILE A 80 -12.37 3.22 -8.06
C ILE A 80 -13.16 2.07 -8.66
N GLU A 81 -13.95 2.35 -9.68
CA GLU A 81 -14.82 1.37 -10.33
C GLU A 81 -14.23 0.90 -11.66
N ASN A 82 -14.65 -0.28 -12.09
CA ASN A 82 -14.28 -0.88 -13.37
C ASN A 82 -12.76 -1.05 -13.55
N VAL A 83 -12.07 -1.46 -12.51
CA VAL A 83 -10.64 -1.76 -12.59
C VAL A 83 -10.41 -3.06 -13.36
N ASN A 84 -9.31 -3.13 -14.09
CA ASN A 84 -8.83 -4.39 -14.66
C ASN A 84 -7.81 -5.02 -13.69
N ALA A 85 -8.29 -5.89 -12.81
CA ALA A 85 -7.43 -6.56 -11.82
C ALA A 85 -6.36 -7.47 -12.45
N LYS A 86 -6.58 -7.92 -13.71
CA LYS A 86 -5.63 -8.74 -14.48
C LYS A 86 -4.60 -7.90 -15.26
N ALA A 87 -4.63 -6.58 -15.14
CA ALA A 87 -3.64 -5.73 -15.78
C ALA A 87 -2.23 -6.08 -15.30
N ALA A 88 -1.30 -6.15 -16.22
CA ALA A 88 0.09 -6.36 -15.88
C ALA A 88 0.66 -5.10 -15.18
N THR A 89 1.44 -5.29 -14.14
CA THR A 89 2.25 -4.21 -13.58
C THR A 89 3.25 -3.73 -14.63
N PRO A 90 3.35 -2.42 -14.91
CA PRO A 90 4.34 -1.91 -15.85
C PRO A 90 5.76 -2.35 -15.48
N ASP A 91 6.56 -2.75 -16.47
CA ASP A 91 7.89 -3.32 -16.23
C ASP A 91 8.79 -2.39 -15.41
N TRP A 92 8.76 -1.08 -15.65
CA TRP A 92 9.54 -0.12 -14.89
C TRP A 92 9.17 -0.09 -13.41
N MET A 93 7.88 -0.24 -13.07
CA MET A 93 7.39 -0.28 -11.69
C MET A 93 7.78 -1.59 -11.03
N LYS A 94 7.58 -2.71 -11.72
CA LYS A 94 7.97 -4.04 -11.27
C LYS A 94 9.45 -4.11 -10.94
N GLN A 95 10.31 -3.64 -11.84
CA GLN A 95 11.76 -3.60 -11.65
C GLN A 95 12.16 -2.78 -10.41
N ARG A 96 11.57 -1.59 -10.22
CA ARG A 96 11.84 -0.74 -9.06
C ARG A 96 11.42 -1.40 -7.75
N LEU A 97 10.26 -2.06 -7.72
CA LEU A 97 9.79 -2.82 -6.55
C LEU A 97 10.76 -3.97 -6.24
N GLU A 98 11.06 -4.82 -7.21
CA GLU A 98 11.93 -5.99 -7.04
C GLU A 98 13.35 -5.58 -6.63
N ARG A 99 13.93 -4.55 -7.24
CA ARG A 99 15.23 -4.00 -6.86
C ARG A 99 15.23 -3.38 -5.46
N SER A 100 14.07 -2.95 -4.98
CA SER A 100 13.89 -2.47 -3.60
C SER A 100 13.54 -3.59 -2.61
N GLY A 101 13.57 -4.87 -3.05
CA GLY A 101 13.28 -6.02 -2.20
C GLY A 101 11.80 -6.31 -1.99
N ILE A 102 10.90 -5.69 -2.75
CA ILE A 102 9.46 -5.92 -2.71
C ILE A 102 9.05 -6.78 -3.90
N ARG A 103 8.46 -7.94 -3.62
CA ARG A 103 7.95 -8.82 -4.68
C ARG A 103 6.72 -8.19 -5.34
N SER A 104 6.73 -8.11 -6.67
CA SER A 104 5.55 -7.77 -7.46
C SER A 104 4.50 -8.89 -7.36
N ILE A 105 3.24 -8.51 -7.14
CA ILE A 105 2.11 -9.44 -6.93
C ILE A 105 1.04 -9.23 -8.01
N SER A 106 0.46 -8.04 -8.05
CA SER A 106 -0.54 -7.62 -9.03
C SER A 106 -0.52 -6.11 -9.15
N ALA A 107 -0.97 -5.55 -10.26
CA ALA A 107 -0.95 -4.10 -10.47
C ALA A 107 -1.65 -3.32 -9.35
N LEU A 108 -2.75 -3.84 -8.80
CA LEU A 108 -3.49 -3.19 -7.71
C LEU A 108 -2.67 -3.09 -6.42
N VAL A 109 -1.93 -4.15 -6.08
CA VAL A 109 -1.06 -4.19 -4.89
C VAL A 109 0.23 -3.41 -5.14
N ASP A 110 0.81 -3.57 -6.32
CA ASP A 110 2.10 -2.99 -6.70
C ASP A 110 2.05 -1.45 -6.75
N ILE A 111 0.94 -0.87 -7.20
CA ILE A 111 0.72 0.59 -7.15
C ILE A 111 0.81 1.09 -5.70
N GLY A 112 0.15 0.43 -4.76
CA GLY A 112 0.21 0.81 -3.34
C GLY A 112 1.62 0.70 -2.76
N ASN A 113 2.33 -0.39 -3.08
CA ASN A 113 3.73 -0.60 -2.67
C ASN A 113 4.66 0.44 -3.30
N TYR A 114 4.44 0.78 -4.57
CA TYR A 114 5.24 1.81 -5.24
C TYR A 114 5.04 3.19 -4.62
N VAL A 115 3.81 3.60 -4.35
CA VAL A 115 3.50 4.87 -3.67
C VAL A 115 4.15 4.91 -2.28
N MET A 116 4.11 3.81 -1.54
CA MET A 116 4.78 3.71 -0.24
C MET A 116 6.30 3.90 -0.36
N LEU A 117 6.95 3.27 -1.34
CA LEU A 117 8.39 3.45 -1.58
C LEU A 117 8.74 4.86 -2.04
N GLU A 118 7.96 5.43 -2.95
CA GLU A 118 8.27 6.73 -3.55
C GLU A 118 8.05 7.89 -2.60
N ILE A 119 6.90 7.95 -1.95
CA ILE A 119 6.50 9.11 -1.12
C ILE A 119 6.33 8.82 0.37
N GLY A 120 6.43 7.56 0.78
CA GLY A 120 6.33 7.16 2.19
C GLY A 120 4.91 7.07 2.71
N GLN A 121 3.91 6.93 1.83
CA GLN A 121 2.50 6.79 2.23
C GLN A 121 2.05 5.34 2.05
N PRO A 122 1.95 4.56 3.14
CA PRO A 122 1.36 3.23 3.08
C PRO A 122 -0.10 3.29 2.65
N MET A 123 -0.48 2.36 1.79
CA MET A 123 -1.84 2.23 1.28
C MET A 123 -2.29 0.78 1.38
N HIS A 124 -3.61 0.59 1.43
CA HIS A 124 -4.23 -0.73 1.31
C HIS A 124 -5.34 -0.67 0.27
N VAL A 125 -5.61 -1.78 -0.38
CA VAL A 125 -6.69 -1.91 -1.36
C VAL A 125 -7.63 -3.02 -0.92
N PHE A 126 -8.92 -2.69 -0.82
CA PHE A 126 -10.00 -3.64 -0.55
C PHE A 126 -10.79 -3.89 -1.82
N ASP A 127 -11.29 -5.10 -1.99
CA ASP A 127 -12.35 -5.40 -2.95
C ASP A 127 -13.66 -4.78 -2.44
N ALA A 128 -14.14 -3.75 -3.12
CA ALA A 128 -15.31 -2.99 -2.69
C ALA A 128 -16.58 -3.82 -2.61
N ASP A 129 -16.70 -4.84 -3.46
CA ASP A 129 -17.89 -5.69 -3.54
C ASP A 129 -17.94 -6.71 -2.37
N LYS A 130 -16.83 -6.88 -1.65
CA LYS A 130 -16.73 -7.71 -0.44
C LYS A 130 -17.00 -6.95 0.85
N LEU A 131 -17.03 -5.62 0.80
CA LEU A 131 -17.26 -4.77 1.97
C LEU A 131 -18.75 -4.71 2.35
N SER A 132 -19.02 -4.48 3.62
CA SER A 132 -20.37 -4.31 4.17
C SER A 132 -20.48 -3.02 4.95
N GLY A 133 -21.22 -2.06 4.40
CA GLY A 133 -21.47 -0.78 5.06
C GLY A 133 -20.21 0.11 5.13
N SER A 134 -19.96 0.72 6.28
CA SER A 134 -18.86 1.67 6.48
C SER A 134 -17.54 0.97 6.79
N LEU A 135 -16.42 1.54 6.36
CA LEU A 135 -15.12 1.21 6.93
C LEU A 135 -15.00 1.85 8.31
N ILE A 136 -14.59 1.07 9.30
CA ILE A 136 -14.54 1.48 10.70
C ILE A 136 -13.14 1.27 11.23
N VAL A 137 -12.47 2.35 11.62
CA VAL A 137 -11.19 2.25 12.34
C VAL A 137 -11.47 2.21 13.82
N ARG A 138 -11.23 1.07 14.45
CA ARG A 138 -11.54 0.82 15.86
C ARG A 138 -10.52 -0.10 16.53
N ARG A 139 -10.58 -0.19 17.83
CA ARG A 139 -9.91 -1.28 18.53
C ARG A 139 -10.69 -2.58 18.37
N ALA A 140 -9.96 -3.69 18.30
CA ALA A 140 -10.56 -5.02 18.25
C ALA A 140 -11.32 -5.31 19.54
N GLN A 141 -12.32 -6.18 19.44
CA GLN A 141 -12.96 -6.78 20.61
C GLN A 141 -12.17 -8.04 21.01
N ASN A 142 -12.11 -8.31 22.29
CA ASN A 142 -11.37 -9.46 22.77
C ASN A 142 -11.90 -10.77 22.16
N GLY A 143 -11.00 -11.54 21.58
CA GLY A 143 -11.32 -12.83 20.93
C GLY A 143 -11.76 -12.72 19.47
N GLU A 144 -11.87 -11.52 18.88
CA GLU A 144 -12.03 -11.44 17.41
C GLU A 144 -10.86 -12.11 16.71
N THR A 145 -11.12 -12.71 15.56
CA THR A 145 -10.11 -13.39 14.75
C THR A 145 -10.01 -12.78 13.37
N LEU A 146 -8.83 -12.87 12.77
CA LEU A 146 -8.57 -12.44 11.40
C LEU A 146 -7.76 -13.50 10.66
N ALA A 147 -8.28 -13.99 9.54
CA ALA A 147 -7.50 -14.72 8.54
C ALA A 147 -6.70 -13.71 7.73
N CYS A 148 -5.39 -13.70 7.92
CA CYS A 148 -4.48 -12.73 7.30
C CYS A 148 -4.04 -13.19 5.91
N LEU A 149 -3.66 -12.23 5.04
CA LEU A 149 -3.14 -12.49 3.69
C LEU A 149 -1.89 -13.40 3.64
N ASN A 150 -1.22 -13.64 4.76
CA ASN A 150 -0.12 -14.58 4.89
C ASN A 150 -0.56 -15.96 5.38
N GLU A 151 -1.83 -16.30 5.21
CA GLU A 151 -2.45 -17.59 5.58
C GLU A 151 -2.44 -17.90 7.09
N LYS A 152 -2.17 -16.89 7.94
CA LYS A 152 -2.19 -17.06 9.38
C LYS A 152 -3.52 -16.58 9.98
N MET A 153 -4.10 -17.41 10.83
CA MET A 153 -5.20 -17.01 11.68
C MET A 153 -4.65 -16.33 12.95
N VAL A 154 -5.09 -15.10 13.20
CA VAL A 154 -4.67 -14.33 14.37
C VAL A 154 -5.87 -14.08 15.28
N THR A 155 -5.72 -14.38 16.56
CA THR A 155 -6.68 -13.95 17.59
C THR A 155 -6.26 -12.59 18.12
N LEU A 156 -7.17 -11.64 18.12
CA LEU A 156 -6.91 -10.24 18.41
C LEU A 156 -7.10 -9.95 19.90
N ALA A 157 -6.19 -9.14 20.45
CA ALA A 157 -6.37 -8.55 21.76
C ALA A 157 -7.18 -7.24 21.64
N ASP A 158 -7.82 -6.83 22.72
CA ASP A 158 -8.69 -5.64 22.82
C ASP A 158 -7.99 -4.30 22.52
N ASN A 159 -6.67 -4.28 22.62
CA ASN A 159 -5.85 -3.10 22.29
C ASN A 159 -5.36 -3.06 20.83
N THR A 160 -5.69 -4.06 20.02
CA THR A 160 -5.26 -4.12 18.61
C THR A 160 -6.07 -3.13 17.77
N LEU A 161 -5.39 -2.21 17.07
CA LEU A 161 -6.05 -1.32 16.13
C LEU A 161 -6.36 -2.07 14.83
N VAL A 162 -7.59 -1.98 14.37
CA VAL A 162 -8.09 -2.67 13.18
C VAL A 162 -8.86 -1.73 12.26
N VAL A 163 -8.88 -2.09 10.98
CA VAL A 163 -9.91 -1.63 10.05
C VAL A 163 -10.94 -2.73 9.95
N ALA A 164 -12.19 -2.40 10.16
CA ALA A 164 -13.33 -3.31 10.16
C ALA A 164 -14.44 -2.76 9.25
N ASP A 165 -15.44 -3.57 9.01
CA ASP A 165 -16.74 -3.15 8.47
C ASP A 165 -17.86 -3.60 9.41
N GLU A 166 -19.12 -3.59 8.93
CA GLU A 166 -20.26 -4.02 9.73
C GLU A 166 -20.30 -5.53 9.98
N LYS A 167 -19.55 -6.34 9.23
CA LYS A 167 -19.46 -7.80 9.42
C LYS A 167 -18.35 -8.20 10.36
N GLY A 168 -17.25 -7.44 10.43
CA GLY A 168 -16.12 -7.79 11.28
C GLY A 168 -14.80 -7.14 10.88
N VAL A 169 -13.71 -7.71 11.35
CA VAL A 169 -12.36 -7.20 11.11
C VAL A 169 -11.90 -7.52 9.69
N LEU A 170 -11.43 -6.51 8.97
CA LEU A 170 -10.89 -6.61 7.60
C LEU A 170 -9.36 -6.62 7.56
N SER A 171 -8.71 -5.91 8.49
CA SER A 171 -7.25 -5.84 8.54
C SER A 171 -6.73 -5.41 9.90
N LEU A 172 -5.50 -5.81 10.21
CA LEU A 172 -4.68 -5.17 11.24
C LEU A 172 -4.23 -3.82 10.70
N ALA A 173 -4.63 -2.73 11.35
CA ALA A 173 -4.36 -1.39 10.85
C ALA A 173 -2.86 -1.12 10.73
N GLY A 174 -2.40 -0.82 9.52
CA GLY A 174 -1.00 -0.53 9.22
C GLY A 174 -0.05 -1.74 9.24
N LEU A 175 -0.55 -2.98 9.41
CA LEU A 175 0.27 -4.18 9.51
C LEU A 175 -0.04 -5.22 8.44
N MET A 176 -1.30 -5.70 8.37
CA MET A 176 -1.64 -6.84 7.53
C MET A 176 -3.11 -6.83 7.13
N GLY A 177 -3.37 -7.02 5.86
CA GLY A 177 -4.73 -7.22 5.33
C GLY A 177 -5.29 -8.60 5.69
N GLY A 178 -6.63 -8.70 5.67
CA GLY A 178 -7.35 -9.95 5.80
C GLY A 178 -7.75 -10.52 4.44
N GLU A 179 -7.91 -11.83 4.39
CA GLU A 179 -8.29 -12.57 3.18
C GLU A 179 -9.70 -12.23 2.69
N ALA A 180 -10.64 -12.02 3.62
CA ALA A 180 -12.06 -11.85 3.30
C ALA A 180 -12.35 -10.65 2.39
N SER A 181 -11.55 -9.58 2.50
CA SER A 181 -11.68 -8.35 1.70
C SER A 181 -10.58 -8.16 0.66
N ALA A 182 -9.74 -9.17 0.46
CA ALA A 182 -8.62 -9.12 -0.46
C ALA A 182 -9.08 -9.00 -1.92
N VAL A 183 -8.34 -8.22 -2.70
CA VAL A 183 -8.50 -8.17 -4.15
C VAL A 183 -8.08 -9.49 -4.79
N SER A 184 -8.70 -9.81 -5.91
CA SER A 184 -8.42 -10.99 -6.72
C SER A 184 -8.46 -10.62 -8.21
N ASP A 185 -8.19 -11.58 -9.07
CA ASP A 185 -8.30 -11.40 -10.52
C ASP A 185 -9.72 -11.07 -11.01
N GLU A 186 -10.74 -11.32 -10.18
CA GLU A 186 -12.14 -11.05 -10.49
C GLU A 186 -12.63 -9.71 -9.93
N THR A 187 -11.80 -8.99 -9.16
CA THR A 187 -12.14 -7.70 -8.58
C THR A 187 -12.39 -6.66 -9.67
N GLN A 188 -13.52 -5.98 -9.60
CA GLN A 188 -13.92 -4.91 -10.53
C GLN A 188 -13.98 -3.54 -9.88
N ASN A 189 -14.25 -3.50 -8.58
CA ASN A 189 -14.38 -2.25 -7.83
C ASN A 189 -13.49 -2.32 -6.61
N ILE A 190 -12.76 -1.24 -6.33
CA ILE A 190 -11.84 -1.18 -5.18
C ILE A 190 -12.07 0.06 -4.33
N VAL A 191 -11.66 -0.07 -3.08
CA VAL A 191 -11.56 1.03 -2.11
C VAL A 191 -10.15 1.12 -1.57
#